data_59bb21f34326977eab2bacc0873f9878
#
_entry.id   59bb21f34326977eab2bacc0873f9878
#
_cell.length_a   1.000
_cell.length_b   1.000
_cell.length_c   1.000
_cell.angle_alpha   90.00
_cell.angle_beta   90.00
_cell.angle_gamma   90.00
#
_symmetry.space_group_name_H-M   'P 1'
#
loop_
_entity.id
_entity.type
_entity.pdbx_description
1 polymer ?
#
loop_
_entity_poly.entity_id
_entity_poly.type
_entity_poly.pdbx_seq_one_letter_code
_entity_poly.pdbx_strand_id
1 'polypeptide(L)'
;VRHSLSSKLGVSILFRSILVFVASLGVMFVQSRLMLRKKATERIVCVLDNTVQRVRTCMNRVETATNSNGWMALEYLNPDSLLTISRHVVSVNPHVNGCSITTEPDVFPELGPFSVYSIKEGDSVVTVREAAYDYYNQVWYKLPKTQARPCWTDPFNDNNDNALYTKNIITSYCKPLYSDDGRFLGVISTDLSFKHLKETIVEKQPYPNTYFALVNSEGRYIIH
;
A
#
# COMPACT_ATOMS: atom_id res chain seq x y z
N VAL A 1 -56.01 -2.92 59.89
CA VAL A 1 -54.66 -3.45 60.21
C VAL A 1 -53.79 -2.28 60.53
N ARG A 2 -53.42 -1.98 61.78
CA ARG A 2 -52.48 -0.94 62.20
C ARG A 2 -51.07 -1.45 61.91
N HIS A 3 -50.43 -1.00 60.83
CA HIS A 3 -49.05 -1.23 60.60
C HIS A 3 -48.25 -0.56 61.73
N SER A 4 -47.43 -1.32 62.41
CA SER A 4 -46.51 -0.87 63.48
C SER A 4 -45.58 0.22 62.93
N LEU A 5 -45.26 1.24 63.70
CA LEU A 5 -44.32 2.32 63.35
C LEU A 5 -42.98 1.77 62.84
N SER A 6 -42.52 0.70 63.42
CA SER A 6 -41.35 -0.05 63.05
C SER A 6 -41.38 -0.61 61.62
N SER A 7 -42.54 -1.13 61.17
CA SER A 7 -42.72 -1.66 59.82
C SER A 7 -42.68 -0.53 58.78
N LYS A 8 -43.29 0.66 59.06
CA LYS A 8 -43.22 1.82 58.16
C LYS A 8 -41.79 2.38 58.02
N LEU A 9 -41.05 2.41 59.16
CA LEU A 9 -39.67 2.86 59.17
C LEU A 9 -38.77 1.88 58.35
N GLY A 10 -38.95 0.58 58.57
CA GLY A 10 -38.21 -0.45 57.83
C GLY A 10 -38.42 -0.39 56.32
N VAL A 11 -39.67 -0.24 55.87
CA VAL A 11 -40.01 -0.10 54.45
C VAL A 11 -39.41 1.21 53.85
N SER A 12 -39.43 2.30 54.60
CA SER A 12 -38.84 3.57 54.13
C SER A 12 -37.31 3.49 53.98
N ILE A 13 -36.63 2.84 54.90
CA ILE A 13 -35.15 2.61 54.83
C ILE A 13 -34.84 1.69 53.64
N LEU A 14 -35.59 0.59 53.48
CA LEU A 14 -35.40 -0.33 52.39
C LEU A 14 -35.57 0.36 51.02
N PHE A 15 -36.63 1.15 50.86
CA PHE A 15 -36.90 1.90 49.63
C PHE A 15 -35.76 2.87 49.30
N ARG A 16 -35.30 3.63 50.27
CA ARG A 16 -34.15 4.55 50.07
C ARG A 16 -32.85 3.82 49.71
N SER A 17 -32.59 2.68 50.35
CA SER A 17 -31.41 1.86 50.05
C SER A 17 -31.48 1.30 48.62
N ILE A 18 -32.63 0.81 48.17
CA ILE A 18 -32.83 0.34 46.80
C ILE A 18 -32.63 1.49 45.82
N LEU A 19 -33.14 2.66 46.09
CA LEU A 19 -33.00 3.83 45.20
C LEU A 19 -31.55 4.24 45.04
N VAL A 20 -30.79 4.30 46.13
CA VAL A 20 -29.34 4.58 46.10
C VAL A 20 -28.57 3.50 45.31
N PHE A 21 -28.95 2.22 45.52
CA PHE A 21 -28.29 1.11 44.83
C PHE A 21 -28.57 1.15 43.33
N VAL A 22 -29.82 1.41 42.90
CA VAL A 22 -30.20 1.54 41.47
C VAL A 22 -29.48 2.73 40.85
N ALA A 23 -29.42 3.88 41.53
CA ALA A 23 -28.68 5.06 41.07
C ALA A 23 -27.19 4.76 40.89
N SER A 24 -26.56 4.09 41.86
CA SER A 24 -25.16 3.68 41.82
C SER A 24 -24.88 2.74 40.64
N LEU A 25 -25.73 1.72 40.44
CA LEU A 25 -25.63 0.80 39.31
C LEU A 25 -25.80 1.54 37.95
N GLY A 26 -26.75 2.49 37.89
CA GLY A 26 -26.96 3.33 36.70
C GLY A 26 -25.72 4.14 36.32
N VAL A 27 -25.08 4.79 37.30
CA VAL A 27 -23.85 5.55 37.10
C VAL A 27 -22.72 4.61 36.65
N MET A 28 -22.55 3.49 37.32
CA MET A 28 -21.53 2.47 36.94
C MET A 28 -21.73 1.94 35.53
N PHE A 29 -22.96 1.67 35.13
CA PHE A 29 -23.29 1.19 33.79
C PHE A 29 -22.95 2.24 32.71
N VAL A 30 -23.31 3.50 32.95
CA VAL A 30 -22.99 4.61 32.00
C VAL A 30 -21.48 4.80 31.89
N GLN A 31 -20.77 4.85 33.01
CA GLN A 31 -19.31 4.97 33.01
C GLN A 31 -18.63 3.79 32.30
N SER A 32 -19.08 2.57 32.57
CA SER A 32 -18.56 1.37 31.91
C SER A 32 -18.77 1.43 30.38
N ARG A 33 -19.96 1.82 29.93
CA ARG A 33 -20.22 1.99 28.48
C ARG A 33 -19.35 3.05 27.83
N LEU A 34 -19.17 4.20 28.48
CA LEU A 34 -18.29 5.26 27.97
C LEU A 34 -16.84 4.79 27.89
N MET A 35 -16.35 4.09 28.93
CA MET A 35 -14.99 3.55 28.96
C MET A 35 -14.79 2.48 27.89
N LEU A 36 -15.74 1.58 27.69
CA LEU A 36 -15.67 0.55 26.65
C LEU A 36 -15.63 1.16 25.24
N ARG A 37 -16.48 2.16 24.99
CA ARG A 37 -16.46 2.88 23.71
C ARG A 37 -15.12 3.56 23.47
N LYS A 38 -14.57 4.27 24.46
CA LYS A 38 -13.28 4.94 24.37
C LYS A 38 -12.17 3.94 24.06
N LYS A 39 -12.08 2.86 24.83
CA LYS A 39 -11.09 1.79 24.60
C LYS A 39 -11.22 1.12 23.23
N ALA A 40 -12.44 0.88 22.75
CA ALA A 40 -12.69 0.33 21.43
C ALA A 40 -12.19 1.27 20.33
N THR A 41 -12.49 2.57 20.44
CA THR A 41 -12.01 3.58 19.49
C THR A 41 -10.48 3.69 19.49
N GLU A 42 -9.85 3.77 20.66
CA GLU A 42 -8.39 3.82 20.81
C GLU A 42 -7.74 2.59 20.17
N ARG A 43 -8.31 1.39 20.36
CA ARG A 43 -7.82 0.16 19.74
C ARG A 43 -7.94 0.20 18.22
N ILE A 44 -9.06 0.66 17.67
CA ILE A 44 -9.27 0.77 16.22
C ILE A 44 -8.26 1.75 15.62
N VAL A 45 -8.07 2.92 16.23
CA VAL A 45 -7.09 3.92 15.77
C VAL A 45 -5.67 3.34 15.80
N CYS A 46 -5.28 2.69 16.90
CA CYS A 46 -3.96 2.07 17.00
C CYS A 46 -3.73 1.00 15.91
N VAL A 47 -4.71 0.15 15.62
CA VAL A 47 -4.59 -0.86 14.56
C VAL A 47 -4.56 -0.21 13.18
N LEU A 48 -5.35 0.85 12.96
CA LEU A 48 -5.31 1.63 11.72
C LEU A 48 -3.94 2.26 11.50
N ASP A 49 -3.39 2.94 12.50
CA ASP A 49 -2.07 3.57 12.43
C ASP A 49 -0.97 2.55 12.13
N ASN A 50 -1.01 1.40 12.80
CA ASN A 50 -0.08 0.30 12.52
C ASN A 50 -0.20 -0.20 11.07
N THR A 51 -1.43 -0.32 10.55
CA THR A 51 -1.67 -0.75 9.17
C THR A 51 -1.14 0.29 8.18
N VAL A 52 -1.39 1.57 8.42
CA VAL A 52 -0.85 2.68 7.61
C VAL A 52 0.68 2.66 7.60
N GLN A 53 1.32 2.44 8.76
CA GLN A 53 2.78 2.34 8.84
C GLN A 53 3.33 1.13 8.07
N ARG A 54 2.64 0.00 8.08
CA ARG A 54 3.04 -1.19 7.30
C ARG A 54 2.96 -0.91 5.79
N VAL A 55 1.86 -0.31 5.32
CA VAL A 55 1.71 0.09 3.91
C VAL A 55 2.82 1.07 3.51
N ARG A 56 3.05 2.11 4.32
CA ARG A 56 4.12 3.09 4.09
C ARG A 56 5.50 2.44 4.04
N THR A 57 5.75 1.47 4.90
CA THR A 57 7.01 0.71 4.89
C THR A 57 7.18 -0.07 3.60
N CYS A 58 6.13 -0.73 3.09
CA CYS A 58 6.18 -1.42 1.81
C CYS A 58 6.48 -0.45 0.66
N MET A 59 5.78 0.69 0.60
CA MET A 59 6.02 1.72 -0.41
C MET A 59 7.44 2.27 -0.34
N ASN A 60 7.92 2.67 0.83
CA ASN A 60 9.28 3.20 1.01
C ASN A 60 10.37 2.20 0.57
N ARG A 61 10.15 0.90 0.76
CA ARG A 61 11.09 -0.13 0.29
C ARG A 61 11.16 -0.19 -1.24
N VAL A 62 10.01 -0.08 -1.91
CA VAL A 62 9.95 0.00 -3.38
C VAL A 62 10.63 1.28 -3.88
N GLU A 63 10.33 2.43 -3.27
CA GLU A 63 10.99 3.70 -3.58
C GLU A 63 12.52 3.62 -3.42
N THR A 64 12.98 3.04 -2.31
CA THR A 64 14.41 2.87 -2.05
C THR A 64 15.06 1.97 -3.08
N ALA A 65 14.43 0.84 -3.42
CA ALA A 65 14.92 -0.08 -4.44
C ALA A 65 15.06 0.62 -5.79
N THR A 66 14.03 1.38 -6.22
CA THR A 66 14.06 2.13 -7.48
C THR A 66 15.13 3.21 -7.47
N ASN A 67 15.17 4.01 -6.41
CA ASN A 67 16.11 5.13 -6.31
C ASN A 67 17.56 4.67 -6.28
N SER A 68 17.85 3.60 -5.54
CA SER A 68 19.22 3.03 -5.44
C SER A 68 19.69 2.39 -6.74
N ASN A 69 18.80 1.77 -7.52
CA ASN A 69 19.16 1.12 -8.76
C ASN A 69 19.07 2.07 -9.98
N GLY A 70 18.39 3.19 -9.86
CA GLY A 70 18.30 4.18 -10.93
C GLY A 70 19.67 4.77 -11.32
N TRP A 71 20.55 5.08 -10.35
CA TRP A 71 21.90 5.56 -10.66
C TRP A 71 22.75 4.46 -11.29
N MET A 72 22.58 3.19 -10.87
CA MET A 72 23.29 2.05 -11.45
C MET A 72 22.90 1.84 -12.91
N ALA A 73 21.62 2.04 -13.25
CA ALA A 73 21.15 1.97 -14.62
C ALA A 73 21.75 3.08 -15.50
N LEU A 74 22.08 4.24 -14.94
CA LEU A 74 22.77 5.34 -15.63
C LEU A 74 24.26 5.05 -15.79
N GLU A 75 24.94 4.57 -14.74
CA GLU A 75 26.36 4.24 -14.75
C GLU A 75 26.69 3.11 -15.73
N TYR A 76 25.83 2.09 -15.78
CA TYR A 76 26.01 0.91 -16.64
C TYR A 76 24.94 0.89 -17.75
N LEU A 77 24.82 1.98 -18.51
CA LEU A 77 23.79 2.17 -19.53
C LEU A 77 24.12 1.36 -20.80
N ASN A 78 23.90 0.06 -20.73
CA ASN A 78 23.96 -0.86 -21.86
C ASN A 78 22.90 -1.96 -21.73
N PRO A 79 22.44 -2.59 -22.83
CA PRO A 79 21.32 -3.53 -22.83
C PRO A 79 21.45 -4.70 -21.85
N ASP A 80 22.62 -5.34 -21.78
CA ASP A 80 22.85 -6.51 -20.92
C ASP A 80 22.88 -6.14 -19.43
N SER A 81 23.47 -5.00 -19.11
CA SER A 81 23.46 -4.48 -17.75
C SER A 81 22.05 -4.10 -17.30
N LEU A 82 21.24 -3.49 -18.15
CA LEU A 82 19.86 -3.13 -17.82
C LEU A 82 18.99 -4.36 -17.55
N LEU A 83 19.17 -5.45 -18.30
CA LEU A 83 18.55 -6.76 -18.02
C LEU A 83 18.96 -7.28 -16.64
N THR A 84 20.27 -7.23 -16.35
CA THR A 84 20.82 -7.70 -15.08
C THR A 84 20.33 -6.86 -13.90
N ILE A 85 20.31 -5.55 -14.03
CA ILE A 85 19.84 -4.60 -13.00
C ILE A 85 18.34 -4.82 -12.73
N SER A 86 17.51 -4.87 -13.78
CA SER A 86 16.08 -5.12 -13.64
C SER A 86 15.80 -6.43 -12.88
N ARG A 87 16.48 -7.52 -13.26
CA ARG A 87 16.38 -8.82 -12.58
C ARG A 87 16.85 -8.75 -11.13
N HIS A 88 17.97 -8.08 -10.87
CA HIS A 88 18.52 -7.93 -9.53
C HIS A 88 17.54 -7.18 -8.61
N VAL A 89 16.98 -6.07 -9.07
CA VAL A 89 16.00 -5.30 -8.31
C VAL A 89 14.86 -6.18 -7.81
N VAL A 90 14.31 -7.02 -8.68
CA VAL A 90 13.19 -7.91 -8.34
C VAL A 90 13.63 -9.04 -7.42
N SER A 91 14.82 -9.63 -7.65
CA SER A 91 15.30 -10.81 -6.91
C SER A 91 15.63 -10.51 -5.45
N VAL A 92 16.24 -9.34 -5.17
CA VAL A 92 16.69 -8.99 -3.81
C VAL A 92 15.68 -8.21 -2.98
N ASN A 93 14.58 -7.74 -3.60
CA ASN A 93 13.57 -6.95 -2.91
C ASN A 93 12.24 -7.71 -2.79
N PRO A 94 11.90 -8.25 -1.60
CA PRO A 94 10.67 -9.04 -1.41
C PRO A 94 9.37 -8.31 -1.76
N HIS A 95 9.35 -6.99 -1.61
CA HIS A 95 8.16 -6.15 -1.86
C HIS A 95 8.02 -5.68 -3.30
N VAL A 96 9.06 -5.85 -4.11
CA VAL A 96 9.03 -5.55 -5.55
C VAL A 96 8.51 -6.77 -6.29
N ASN A 97 7.44 -6.60 -7.06
CA ASN A 97 6.86 -7.66 -7.88
C ASN A 97 7.42 -7.66 -9.30
N GLY A 98 7.68 -6.49 -9.85
CA GLY A 98 8.24 -6.30 -11.18
C GLY A 98 9.16 -5.07 -11.22
N CYS A 99 10.02 -5.03 -12.23
CA CYS A 99 10.87 -3.87 -12.52
C CYS A 99 11.02 -3.73 -14.03
N SER A 100 10.69 -2.56 -14.57
CA SER A 100 11.00 -2.20 -15.95
C SER A 100 12.08 -1.12 -16.01
N ILE A 101 12.90 -1.18 -17.05
CA ILE A 101 13.82 -0.10 -17.43
C ILE A 101 13.61 0.14 -18.93
N THR A 102 13.08 1.30 -19.26
CA THR A 102 12.71 1.68 -20.62
C THR A 102 13.46 2.94 -21.00
N THR A 103 14.13 2.91 -22.14
CA THR A 103 14.92 4.05 -22.62
C THR A 103 14.25 4.76 -23.79
N GLU A 104 14.60 6.03 -24.00
CA GLU A 104 14.26 6.75 -25.23
C GLU A 104 14.89 6.02 -26.45
N PRO A 105 14.27 6.13 -27.66
CA PRO A 105 14.74 5.39 -28.84
C PRO A 105 16.15 5.74 -29.30
N ASP A 106 16.60 6.95 -28.98
CA ASP A 106 17.92 7.49 -29.36
C ASP A 106 19.03 7.11 -28.37
N VAL A 107 18.71 6.44 -27.27
CA VAL A 107 19.72 5.92 -26.33
C VAL A 107 20.45 4.70 -26.92
N PHE A 108 19.71 3.83 -27.62
CA PHE A 108 20.26 2.69 -28.33
C PHE A 108 19.78 2.69 -29.79
N PRO A 109 20.34 3.55 -30.66
CA PRO A 109 19.84 3.74 -32.03
C PRO A 109 19.80 2.45 -32.87
N GLU A 110 20.73 1.53 -32.61
CA GLU A 110 20.82 0.25 -33.33
C GLU A 110 19.71 -0.73 -32.94
N LEU A 111 19.12 -0.55 -31.75
CA LEU A 111 18.09 -1.44 -31.19
C LEU A 111 16.68 -0.86 -31.35
N GLY A 112 16.57 0.43 -31.65
CA GLY A 112 15.32 1.16 -31.62
C GLY A 112 14.73 1.25 -30.21
N PRO A 113 13.39 1.23 -30.09
CA PRO A 113 12.74 1.20 -28.77
C PRO A 113 13.25 0.06 -27.91
N PHE A 114 13.70 0.39 -26.69
CA PHE A 114 14.29 -0.60 -25.78
C PHE A 114 13.63 -0.56 -24.42
N SER A 115 13.08 -1.69 -24.03
CA SER A 115 12.52 -1.91 -22.70
C SER A 115 12.88 -3.32 -22.21
N VAL A 116 13.22 -3.42 -20.94
CA VAL A 116 13.40 -4.67 -20.24
C VAL A 116 12.41 -4.75 -19.11
N TYR A 117 11.87 -5.94 -18.87
CA TYR A 117 10.97 -6.20 -17.75
C TYR A 117 11.35 -7.48 -17.02
N SER A 118 11.40 -7.39 -15.72
CA SER A 118 11.57 -8.53 -14.82
C SER A 118 10.41 -8.65 -13.89
N ILE A 119 9.91 -9.87 -13.67
CA ILE A 119 8.76 -10.14 -12.80
C ILE A 119 9.00 -11.38 -11.95
N LYS A 120 8.41 -11.41 -10.75
CA LYS A 120 8.35 -12.60 -9.91
C LYS A 120 7.30 -13.58 -10.43
N GLU A 121 7.74 -14.81 -10.67
CA GLU A 121 6.89 -15.96 -10.94
C GLU A 121 7.18 -17.07 -9.91
N GLY A 122 6.34 -17.14 -8.86
CA GLY A 122 6.62 -18.01 -7.72
C GLY A 122 7.93 -17.62 -7.01
N ASP A 123 8.85 -18.57 -6.92
CA ASP A 123 10.17 -18.37 -6.30
C ASP A 123 11.26 -17.93 -7.31
N SER A 124 10.91 -17.78 -8.58
CA SER A 124 11.84 -17.39 -9.64
C SER A 124 11.57 -15.97 -10.14
N VAL A 125 12.56 -15.40 -10.83
CA VAL A 125 12.44 -14.12 -11.54
C VAL A 125 12.65 -14.37 -13.02
N VAL A 126 11.62 -14.05 -13.80
CA VAL A 126 11.69 -14.08 -15.27
C VAL A 126 12.02 -12.68 -15.76
N THR A 127 12.95 -12.58 -16.70
CA THR A 127 13.41 -11.32 -17.29
C THR A 127 13.36 -11.42 -18.80
N VAL A 128 12.76 -10.43 -19.43
CA VAL A 128 12.67 -10.36 -20.90
C VAL A 128 13.05 -8.96 -21.39
N ARG A 129 13.57 -8.92 -22.61
CA ARG A 129 13.50 -7.71 -23.42
C ARG A 129 12.08 -7.68 -24.02
N GLU A 130 11.34 -6.64 -23.75
CA GLU A 130 9.99 -6.50 -24.26
C GLU A 130 9.98 -6.27 -25.78
N ALA A 131 8.99 -6.86 -26.45
CA ALA A 131 8.71 -6.51 -27.84
C ALA A 131 8.29 -5.04 -27.94
N ALA A 132 8.57 -4.41 -29.06
CA ALA A 132 8.18 -3.01 -29.27
C ALA A 132 6.64 -2.88 -29.23
N TYR A 133 6.15 -2.12 -28.28
CA TYR A 133 4.75 -1.68 -28.18
C TYR A 133 4.74 -0.21 -27.77
N ASP A 134 3.58 0.41 -27.68
CA ASP A 134 3.47 1.83 -27.33
C ASP A 134 3.60 2.07 -25.83
N TYR A 135 4.80 1.75 -25.25
CA TYR A 135 5.07 2.00 -23.84
C TYR A 135 5.30 3.49 -23.54
N TYR A 136 5.67 4.29 -24.53
CA TYR A 136 5.85 5.74 -24.33
C TYR A 136 4.57 6.48 -23.97
N ASN A 137 3.39 5.94 -24.32
CA ASN A 137 2.10 6.46 -23.93
C ASN A 137 1.54 5.85 -22.64
N GLN A 138 2.22 4.86 -22.08
CA GLN A 138 1.79 4.26 -20.83
C GLN A 138 1.95 5.22 -19.64
N VAL A 139 1.05 5.13 -18.65
CA VAL A 139 1.03 6.02 -17.50
C VAL A 139 2.34 5.99 -16.71
N TRP A 140 2.94 4.80 -16.53
CA TRP A 140 4.18 4.60 -15.79
C TRP A 140 5.42 5.19 -16.50
N TYR A 141 5.36 5.46 -17.80
CA TYR A 141 6.40 6.14 -18.55
C TYR A 141 6.15 7.65 -18.67
N LYS A 142 4.92 8.01 -19.07
CA LYS A 142 4.54 9.39 -19.40
C LYS A 142 4.49 10.28 -18.15
N LEU A 143 3.97 9.76 -17.04
CA LEU A 143 3.79 10.52 -15.81
C LEU A 143 5.11 11.07 -15.24
N PRO A 144 6.16 10.24 -14.98
CA PRO A 144 7.43 10.73 -14.48
C PRO A 144 8.17 11.60 -15.47
N LYS A 145 8.06 11.34 -16.79
CA LYS A 145 8.62 12.19 -17.85
C LYS A 145 8.01 13.59 -17.81
N THR A 146 6.69 13.69 -17.69
CA THR A 146 5.97 14.98 -17.67
C THR A 146 6.23 15.75 -16.37
N GLN A 147 6.27 15.05 -15.22
CA GLN A 147 6.51 15.68 -13.92
C GLN A 147 7.98 15.98 -13.65
N ALA A 148 8.90 15.44 -14.44
CA ALA A 148 10.36 15.54 -14.29
C ALA A 148 10.84 15.16 -12.87
N ARG A 149 10.11 14.25 -12.19
CA ARG A 149 10.42 13.79 -10.84
C ARG A 149 9.89 12.37 -10.61
N PRO A 150 10.45 11.64 -9.64
CA PRO A 150 9.89 10.35 -9.24
C PRO A 150 8.46 10.49 -8.71
N CYS A 151 7.61 9.52 -9.05
CA CYS A 151 6.20 9.53 -8.67
C CYS A 151 5.60 8.12 -8.65
N TRP A 152 4.52 7.96 -7.88
CA TRP A 152 3.67 6.77 -7.91
C TRP A 152 2.59 6.95 -8.99
N THR A 153 2.28 5.87 -9.67
CA THR A 153 1.07 5.80 -10.51
C THR A 153 -0.16 5.53 -9.65
N ASP A 154 -1.32 5.94 -10.14
CA ASP A 154 -2.56 5.31 -9.66
C ASP A 154 -2.57 3.81 -10.00
N PRO A 155 -3.34 2.99 -9.26
CA PRO A 155 -3.48 1.58 -9.58
C PRO A 155 -4.02 1.37 -10.99
N PHE A 156 -3.38 0.48 -11.73
CA PHE A 156 -3.78 0.12 -13.09
C PHE A 156 -3.67 -1.39 -13.33
N ASN A 157 -4.40 -1.87 -14.32
CA ASN A 157 -4.24 -3.22 -14.82
C ASN A 157 -3.09 -3.22 -15.84
N ASP A 158 -2.11 -4.05 -15.58
CA ASP A 158 -1.03 -4.30 -16.54
C ASP A 158 -1.53 -5.30 -17.61
N ASN A 159 -2.45 -4.83 -18.45
CA ASN A 159 -3.10 -5.63 -19.49
C ASN A 159 -2.41 -5.49 -20.85
N ASN A 160 -1.10 -5.30 -20.87
CA ASN A 160 -0.37 -5.22 -22.11
C ASN A 160 -0.26 -6.64 -22.73
N ASP A 161 -0.42 -6.74 -24.05
CA ASP A 161 -0.26 -7.96 -24.85
C ASP A 161 1.19 -8.50 -24.87
N ASN A 162 1.96 -8.19 -23.85
CA ASN A 162 3.35 -8.59 -23.70
C ASN A 162 3.49 -9.99 -23.10
N ALA A 163 4.61 -10.62 -23.40
CA ALA A 163 4.92 -11.99 -22.97
C ALA A 163 4.91 -12.19 -21.44
N LEU A 164 5.10 -11.12 -20.68
CA LEU A 164 5.02 -11.11 -19.22
C LEU A 164 4.06 -10.00 -18.77
N TYR A 165 2.89 -10.37 -18.30
CA TYR A 165 1.97 -9.43 -17.66
C TYR A 165 1.46 -9.99 -16.35
N THR A 166 1.21 -9.12 -15.38
CA THR A 166 0.53 -9.52 -14.16
C THR A 166 -0.98 -9.43 -14.40
N LYS A 167 -1.71 -10.53 -14.18
CA LYS A 167 -3.19 -10.49 -14.13
C LYS A 167 -3.72 -9.70 -12.92
N ASN A 168 -2.85 -9.00 -12.21
CA ASN A 168 -3.12 -8.31 -10.96
C ASN A 168 -3.08 -6.80 -11.19
N ILE A 169 -3.90 -6.09 -10.42
CA ILE A 169 -3.78 -4.64 -10.29
C ILE A 169 -2.44 -4.35 -9.61
N ILE A 170 -1.67 -3.47 -10.21
CA ILE A 170 -0.38 -2.98 -9.69
C ILE A 170 -0.40 -1.47 -9.53
N THR A 171 0.53 -0.95 -8.76
CA THR A 171 0.94 0.44 -8.75
C THR A 171 2.45 0.49 -8.88
N SER A 172 2.97 1.42 -9.65
CA SER A 172 4.39 1.51 -9.94
C SER A 172 4.99 2.79 -9.39
N TYR A 173 6.15 2.67 -8.76
CA TYR A 173 6.99 3.83 -8.48
C TYR A 173 7.96 4.03 -9.63
N CYS A 174 7.83 5.16 -10.30
CA CYS A 174 8.50 5.46 -11.54
C CYS A 174 9.48 6.61 -11.33
N LYS A 175 10.73 6.42 -11.74
CA LYS A 175 11.79 7.42 -11.65
C LYS A 175 12.32 7.73 -13.05
N PRO A 176 12.28 9.02 -13.47
CA PRO A 176 12.91 9.44 -14.71
C PRO A 176 14.43 9.38 -14.58
N LEU A 177 15.10 8.97 -15.64
CA LEU A 177 16.54 8.86 -15.76
C LEU A 177 17.05 10.01 -16.65
N TYR A 178 18.01 10.75 -16.13
CA TYR A 178 18.63 11.87 -16.84
C TYR A 178 20.14 11.67 -16.89
N SER A 179 20.76 12.04 -18.02
CA SER A 179 22.21 12.18 -18.12
C SER A 179 22.72 13.39 -17.35
N ASP A 180 24.02 13.50 -17.17
CA ASP A 180 24.67 14.59 -16.43
C ASP A 180 24.41 15.97 -17.06
N ASP A 181 24.18 16.05 -18.36
CA ASP A 181 23.79 17.24 -19.11
C ASP A 181 22.28 17.57 -19.03
N GLY A 182 21.50 16.77 -18.27
CA GLY A 182 20.08 16.98 -18.06
C GLY A 182 19.16 16.43 -19.16
N ARG A 183 19.70 15.65 -20.13
CA ARG A 183 18.89 15.00 -21.16
C ARG A 183 18.11 13.84 -20.54
N PHE A 184 16.83 13.74 -20.85
CA PHE A 184 16.00 12.61 -20.46
C PHE A 184 16.38 11.35 -21.26
N LEU A 185 16.71 10.26 -20.56
CA LEU A 185 17.18 9.00 -21.13
C LEU A 185 16.14 7.89 -21.08
N GLY A 186 15.16 7.99 -20.15
CA GLY A 186 14.17 6.95 -19.97
C GLY A 186 13.57 6.94 -18.56
N VAL A 187 13.00 5.80 -18.21
CA VAL A 187 12.33 5.59 -16.91
C VAL A 187 12.73 4.22 -16.35
N ILE A 188 13.04 4.17 -15.07
CA ILE A 188 13.01 2.94 -14.28
C ILE A 188 11.74 2.93 -13.46
N SER A 189 10.94 1.85 -13.53
CA SER A 189 9.76 1.67 -12.70
C SER A 189 9.80 0.35 -11.95
N THR A 190 9.25 0.33 -10.75
CA THR A 190 9.12 -0.87 -9.93
C THR A 190 7.70 -1.01 -9.44
N ASP A 191 7.20 -2.24 -9.53
CA ASP A 191 5.81 -2.55 -9.30
C ASP A 191 5.57 -3.13 -7.92
N LEU A 192 4.55 -2.63 -7.26
CA LEU A 192 3.99 -3.16 -6.03
C LEU A 192 2.69 -3.90 -6.35
N SER A 193 2.63 -5.20 -6.03
CA SER A 193 1.42 -5.99 -6.20
C SER A 193 0.36 -5.67 -5.15
N PHE A 194 -0.85 -5.34 -5.59
CA PHE A 194 -1.99 -5.16 -4.68
C PHE A 194 -2.40 -6.44 -3.96
N LYS A 195 -2.17 -7.61 -4.54
CA LYS A 195 -2.38 -8.88 -3.86
C LYS A 195 -1.53 -8.95 -2.59
N HIS A 196 -0.25 -8.67 -2.70
CA HIS A 196 0.67 -8.66 -1.56
C HIS A 196 0.34 -7.56 -0.54
N LEU A 197 -0.06 -6.38 -1.03
CA LEU A 197 -0.51 -5.28 -0.16
C LEU A 197 -1.78 -5.65 0.60
N LYS A 198 -2.75 -6.29 -0.06
CA LYS A 198 -3.98 -6.79 0.57
C LYS A 198 -3.68 -7.81 1.67
N GLU A 199 -2.81 -8.77 1.43
CA GLU A 199 -2.38 -9.75 2.43
C GLU A 199 -1.78 -9.03 3.67
N THR A 200 -0.97 -8.00 3.45
CA THR A 200 -0.38 -7.17 4.51
C THR A 200 -1.42 -6.40 5.33
N ILE A 201 -2.51 -5.94 4.71
CA ILE A 201 -3.57 -5.14 5.35
C ILE A 201 -4.56 -6.03 6.10
N VAL A 202 -4.97 -7.16 5.51
CA VAL A 202 -6.06 -8.01 6.02
C VAL A 202 -5.66 -8.85 7.23
N GLU A 203 -4.37 -9.05 7.48
CA GLU A 203 -3.85 -10.00 8.48
C GLU A 203 -4.31 -9.77 9.94
N LYS A 204 -4.79 -8.58 10.30
CA LYS A 204 -5.23 -8.26 11.68
C LYS A 204 -6.44 -7.36 11.74
N GLN A 205 -7.63 -7.95 11.61
CA GLN A 205 -8.86 -7.22 11.91
C GLN A 205 -8.99 -6.99 13.42
N PRO A 206 -9.30 -5.77 13.88
CA PRO A 206 -9.42 -5.48 15.32
C PRO A 206 -10.66 -6.13 15.97
N TYR A 207 -11.70 -6.38 15.18
CA TYR A 207 -12.97 -7.00 15.61
C TYR A 207 -13.57 -7.85 14.48
N PRO A 208 -14.40 -8.87 14.78
CA PRO A 208 -14.92 -9.83 13.79
C PRO A 208 -15.69 -9.20 12.61
N ASN A 209 -16.30 -8.03 12.81
CA ASN A 209 -17.15 -7.37 11.81
C ASN A 209 -16.52 -6.04 11.32
N THR A 210 -15.21 -5.93 11.34
CA THR A 210 -14.49 -4.75 10.82
C THR A 210 -13.70 -5.14 9.57
N TYR A 211 -13.53 -4.17 8.67
CA TYR A 211 -12.67 -4.32 7.51
C TYR A 211 -11.87 -3.03 7.30
N PHE A 212 -10.74 -3.14 6.65
CA PHE A 212 -9.97 -2.01 6.16
C PHE A 212 -10.25 -1.83 4.67
N ALA A 213 -10.39 -0.59 4.26
CA ALA A 213 -10.45 -0.24 2.85
C ALA A 213 -9.34 0.76 2.54
N LEU A 214 -8.68 0.57 1.41
CA LEU A 214 -7.77 1.54 0.83
C LEU A 214 -8.52 2.30 -0.26
N VAL A 215 -8.51 3.62 -0.20
CA VAL A 215 -9.14 4.49 -1.20
C VAL A 215 -8.10 5.44 -1.78
N ASN A 216 -8.28 5.82 -3.05
CA ASN A 216 -7.44 6.84 -3.68
C ASN A 216 -7.88 8.26 -3.27
N SER A 217 -7.19 9.27 -3.78
CA SER A 217 -7.50 10.69 -3.53
C SER A 217 -8.88 11.12 -4.02
N GLU A 218 -9.48 10.39 -4.95
CA GLU A 218 -10.83 10.62 -5.49
C GLU A 218 -11.92 9.87 -4.70
N GLY A 219 -11.55 9.13 -3.64
CA GLY A 219 -12.47 8.33 -2.82
C GLY A 219 -12.88 6.99 -3.46
N ARG A 220 -12.23 6.55 -4.52
CA ARG A 220 -12.49 5.24 -5.13
C ARG A 220 -11.79 4.13 -4.35
N TYR A 221 -12.49 3.02 -4.15
CA TYR A 221 -11.93 1.85 -3.49
C TYR A 221 -10.82 1.23 -4.34
N ILE A 222 -9.66 1.03 -3.73
CA ILE A 222 -8.51 0.33 -4.30
C ILE A 222 -8.48 -1.10 -3.76
N ILE A 223 -8.67 -1.26 -2.45
CA ILE A 223 -8.75 -2.54 -1.74
C ILE A 223 -9.92 -2.47 -0.76
N HIS A 224 -10.73 -3.51 -0.73
CA HIS A 224 -11.79 -3.71 0.26
C HIS A 224 -12.01 -5.18 0.53
#